data_8395b4347ef71cc587329788589bc105
#
_entry.id   8395b4347ef71cc587329788589bc105
#
_cell.length_a   1.000
_cell.length_b   1.000
_cell.length_c   1.000
_cell.angle_alpha   90.00
_cell.angle_beta   90.00
_cell.angle_gamma   90.00
#
_symmetry.space_group_name_H-M   'P 1'
#
loop_
_entity.id
_entity.type
_entity.pdbx_description
1 polymer ?
#
loop_
_entity_poly.entity_id
_entity_poly.type
_entity_poly.pdbx_seq_one_letter_code
_entity_poly.pdbx_strand_id
1 'polypeptide(L)'
;MNKKEFITAVAGYVDKYASAYGILVHSSVIAQAILESGWGKSTLAAKYHNYFGLKCGTKWKGGSVNLSTKEEYTPGTLTSIRDNFRTYSSMEEGVKGYFEFIQLSRYQNLKGITDPRKYMETIREDGFATSSDYVKN
;
A
#
# COMPACT_ATOMS: atom_id res chain seq x y z
N MET A 1 -3.10 -1.82 -18.42
CA MET A 1 -4.07 -2.88 -18.05
C MET A 1 -5.37 -2.23 -17.57
N ASN A 2 -6.50 -2.88 -17.80
CA ASN A 2 -7.78 -2.37 -17.33
C ASN A 2 -8.00 -2.71 -15.85
N LYS A 3 -9.10 -2.22 -15.27
CA LYS A 3 -9.36 -2.41 -13.83
C LYS A 3 -9.48 -3.88 -13.45
N LYS A 4 -10.14 -4.69 -14.28
CA LYS A 4 -10.29 -6.12 -14.01
C LYS A 4 -8.95 -6.83 -14.04
N GLU A 5 -8.11 -6.53 -15.00
CA GLU A 5 -6.75 -7.10 -15.12
C GLU A 5 -5.90 -6.69 -13.92
N PHE A 6 -6.01 -5.44 -13.49
CA PHE A 6 -5.27 -4.95 -12.32
C PHE A 6 -5.66 -5.71 -11.06
N ILE A 7 -6.96 -5.84 -10.80
CA ILE A 7 -7.45 -6.58 -9.61
C ILE A 7 -6.98 -8.03 -9.66
N THR A 8 -7.11 -8.69 -10.80
CA THR A 8 -6.75 -10.10 -10.96
C THR A 8 -5.26 -10.30 -10.67
N ALA A 9 -4.41 -9.42 -11.21
CA ALA A 9 -2.97 -9.54 -11.02
C ALA A 9 -2.58 -9.29 -9.56
N VAL A 10 -3.09 -8.22 -8.95
CA VAL A 10 -2.79 -7.90 -7.55
C VAL A 10 -3.31 -9.01 -6.63
N ALA A 11 -4.54 -9.48 -6.85
CA ALA A 11 -5.11 -10.55 -6.02
C ALA A 11 -4.26 -11.81 -6.05
N GLY A 12 -3.72 -12.16 -7.22
CA GLY A 12 -2.85 -13.34 -7.35
C GLY A 12 -1.62 -13.23 -6.47
N TYR A 13 -0.98 -12.08 -6.43
CA TYR A 13 0.20 -11.88 -5.60
C TYR A 13 -0.16 -11.72 -4.12
N VAL A 14 -1.28 -11.10 -3.80
CA VAL A 14 -1.77 -11.03 -2.41
C VAL A 14 -2.03 -12.45 -1.90
N ASP A 15 -2.70 -13.29 -2.69
CA ASP A 15 -2.95 -14.68 -2.32
C ASP A 15 -1.64 -15.46 -2.10
N LYS A 16 -0.63 -15.16 -2.89
CA LYS A 16 0.67 -15.84 -2.80
C LYS A 16 1.41 -15.52 -1.50
N TYR A 17 1.34 -14.28 -1.03
CA TYR A 17 2.21 -13.82 0.06
C TYR A 17 1.53 -13.56 1.40
N ALA A 18 0.22 -13.24 1.43
CA ALA A 18 -0.43 -12.75 2.64
C ALA A 18 -0.27 -13.67 3.86
N SER A 19 -0.60 -14.94 3.70
CA SER A 19 -0.56 -15.87 4.85
C SER A 19 0.85 -16.11 5.38
N ALA A 20 1.85 -16.10 4.49
CA ALA A 20 3.25 -16.25 4.90
C ALA A 20 3.71 -15.11 5.81
N TYR A 21 3.08 -13.95 5.71
CA TYR A 21 3.38 -12.78 6.53
C TYR A 21 2.36 -12.54 7.65
N GLY A 22 1.49 -13.52 7.90
CA GLY A 22 0.52 -13.45 9.00
C GLY A 22 -0.72 -12.63 8.72
N ILE A 23 -0.98 -12.29 7.46
CA ILE A 23 -2.12 -11.46 7.07
C ILE A 23 -3.23 -12.35 6.54
N LEU A 24 -4.42 -12.27 7.16
CA LEU A 24 -5.58 -13.10 6.82
C LEU A 24 -6.60 -12.39 5.93
N VAL A 25 -6.53 -11.06 5.83
CA VAL A 25 -7.48 -10.26 5.05
C VAL A 25 -6.87 -9.89 3.70
N HIS A 26 -7.41 -10.45 2.62
CA HIS A 26 -6.91 -10.16 1.26
C HIS A 26 -7.59 -8.96 0.63
N SER A 27 -8.91 -8.85 0.80
CA SER A 27 -9.70 -7.77 0.16
C SER A 27 -9.25 -6.37 0.56
N SER A 28 -8.90 -6.18 1.83
CA SER A 28 -8.41 -4.88 2.30
C SER A 28 -7.09 -4.50 1.67
N VAL A 29 -6.19 -5.46 1.51
CA VAL A 29 -4.88 -5.21 0.87
C VAL A 29 -5.07 -4.83 -0.60
N ILE A 30 -5.97 -5.54 -1.30
CA ILE A 30 -6.30 -5.23 -2.69
C ILE A 30 -6.90 -3.82 -2.79
N ALA A 31 -7.82 -3.47 -1.89
CA ALA A 31 -8.42 -2.13 -1.84
C ALA A 31 -7.37 -1.05 -1.61
N GLN A 32 -6.38 -1.29 -0.75
CA GLN A 32 -5.28 -0.36 -0.54
C GLN A 32 -4.49 -0.12 -1.83
N ALA A 33 -4.18 -1.20 -2.56
CA ALA A 33 -3.46 -1.08 -3.82
C ALA A 33 -4.25 -0.23 -4.83
N ILE A 34 -5.56 -0.42 -4.90
CA ILE A 34 -6.44 0.35 -5.78
C ILE A 34 -6.40 1.84 -5.40
N LEU A 35 -6.61 2.14 -4.12
CA LEU A 35 -6.66 3.53 -3.63
C LEU A 35 -5.32 4.24 -3.79
N GLU A 36 -4.24 3.60 -3.35
CA GLU A 36 -2.92 4.23 -3.32
C GLU A 36 -2.31 4.41 -4.71
N SER A 37 -2.67 3.55 -5.67
CA SER A 37 -2.07 3.56 -7.00
C SER A 37 -2.98 4.11 -8.09
N GLY A 38 -4.23 4.45 -7.76
CA GLY A 38 -5.20 4.83 -8.77
C GLY A 38 -5.37 3.73 -9.81
N TRP A 39 -5.66 2.50 -9.37
CA TRP A 39 -5.80 1.32 -10.24
C TRP A 39 -4.52 1.01 -11.02
N GLY A 40 -3.36 1.28 -10.41
CA GLY A 40 -2.07 1.04 -11.04
C GLY A 40 -1.63 2.09 -12.05
N LYS A 41 -2.39 3.19 -12.17
CA LYS A 41 -2.14 4.20 -13.21
C LYS A 41 -1.24 5.34 -12.79
N SER A 42 -1.00 5.51 -11.48
CA SER A 42 -0.08 6.55 -11.01
C SER A 42 1.32 6.32 -11.56
N THR A 43 2.12 7.38 -11.64
CA THR A 43 3.51 7.27 -12.07
C THR A 43 4.29 6.30 -11.18
N LEU A 44 4.06 6.38 -9.88
CA LEU A 44 4.75 5.52 -8.92
C LEU A 44 4.42 4.04 -9.15
N ALA A 45 3.17 3.73 -9.48
CA ALA A 45 2.76 2.34 -9.76
C ALA A 45 3.16 1.91 -11.18
N ALA A 46 2.84 2.71 -12.18
CA ALA A 46 3.04 2.33 -13.58
C ALA A 46 4.51 2.19 -13.96
N LYS A 47 5.36 3.06 -13.45
CA LYS A 47 6.80 3.04 -13.77
C LYS A 47 7.64 2.29 -12.75
N TYR A 48 7.27 2.34 -11.48
CA TYR A 48 8.16 1.89 -10.39
C TYR A 48 7.57 0.76 -9.57
N HIS A 49 6.41 0.24 -9.94
CA HIS A 49 5.76 -0.92 -9.29
C HIS A 49 5.54 -0.79 -7.79
N ASN A 50 5.40 0.45 -7.32
CA ASN A 50 5.05 0.73 -5.94
C ASN A 50 3.57 1.08 -5.90
N TYR A 51 2.74 0.11 -5.52
CA TYR A 51 1.27 0.22 -5.57
C TYR A 51 0.65 0.69 -4.26
N PHE A 52 1.44 0.86 -3.22
CA PHE A 52 0.95 1.18 -1.89
C PHE A 52 1.49 2.51 -1.35
N GLY A 53 2.23 3.25 -2.16
CA GLY A 53 2.79 4.53 -1.73
C GLY A 53 3.87 4.40 -0.67
N LEU A 54 4.66 3.33 -0.71
CA LEU A 54 5.67 3.08 0.31
C LEU A 54 6.85 4.04 0.20
N LYS A 55 7.08 4.81 1.26
CA LYS A 55 8.22 5.72 1.36
C LYS A 55 9.47 4.98 1.78
N CYS A 56 10.64 5.53 1.40
CA CYS A 56 11.92 4.92 1.74
C CYS A 56 12.22 4.97 3.24
N GLY A 57 11.88 6.07 3.89
CA GLY A 57 12.32 6.26 5.27
C GLY A 57 13.84 6.31 5.36
N THR A 58 14.38 5.90 6.49
CA THR A 58 15.83 6.00 6.77
C THR A 58 16.59 4.69 6.58
N LYS A 59 15.89 3.55 6.50
CA LYS A 59 16.54 2.23 6.49
C LYS A 59 16.45 1.48 5.16
N TRP A 60 15.68 1.99 4.21
CA TRP A 60 15.52 1.32 2.92
C TRP A 60 16.80 1.38 2.12
N LYS A 61 17.24 0.20 1.63
CA LYS A 61 18.49 0.06 0.87
C LYS A 61 18.28 -0.20 -0.63
N GLY A 62 17.03 -0.37 -1.05
CA GLY A 62 16.72 -0.64 -2.45
C GLY A 62 16.62 0.64 -3.28
N GLY A 63 16.09 0.50 -4.50
CA GLY A 63 15.90 1.62 -5.41
C GLY A 63 14.91 2.65 -4.89
N SER A 64 15.10 3.91 -5.28
CA SER A 64 14.24 4.99 -4.85
C SER A 64 14.00 5.99 -5.96
N VAL A 65 12.88 6.72 -5.85
CA VAL A 65 12.54 7.82 -6.74
C VAL A 65 11.95 8.96 -5.92
N ASN A 66 12.30 10.20 -6.26
CA ASN A 66 11.76 11.38 -5.59
C ASN A 66 10.58 11.91 -6.40
N LEU A 67 9.38 11.87 -5.83
CA LEU A 67 8.15 12.29 -6.49
C LEU A 67 7.31 13.15 -5.58
N SER A 68 6.49 14.02 -6.19
CA SER A 68 5.49 14.80 -5.50
C SER A 68 4.22 13.96 -5.34
N THR A 69 3.59 14.02 -4.17
CA THR A 69 2.33 13.35 -3.89
C THR A 69 1.46 14.25 -3.02
N LYS A 70 0.20 13.86 -2.83
CA LYS A 70 -0.74 14.60 -1.98
C LYS A 70 -1.12 13.79 -0.77
N GLU A 71 -1.10 14.46 0.40
CA GLU A 71 -1.45 13.83 1.68
C GLU A 71 -2.55 14.65 2.36
N GLU A 72 -3.40 13.97 3.12
CA GLU A 72 -4.49 14.60 3.86
C GLU A 72 -4.14 14.69 5.35
N TYR A 73 -3.39 15.74 5.73
CA TYR A 73 -3.03 15.97 7.14
C TYR A 73 -4.16 16.64 7.91
N THR A 74 -4.97 17.47 7.21
CA THR A 74 -6.19 18.07 7.77
C THR A 74 -7.35 17.49 6.97
N PRO A 75 -8.36 16.89 7.62
CA PRO A 75 -9.47 16.29 6.89
C PRO A 75 -10.07 17.21 5.83
N GLY A 76 -10.19 16.71 4.62
CA GLY A 76 -10.72 17.45 3.49
C GLY A 76 -9.74 18.37 2.77
N THR A 77 -8.51 18.52 3.27
CA THR A 77 -7.48 19.37 2.67
C THR A 77 -6.30 18.54 2.20
N LEU A 78 -6.03 18.58 0.89
CA LEU A 78 -4.88 17.87 0.31
C LEU A 78 -3.67 18.79 0.27
N THR A 79 -2.55 18.32 0.79
CA THR A 79 -1.28 19.04 0.79
C THR A 79 -0.30 18.31 -0.11
N SER A 80 0.32 19.03 -1.04
CA SER A 80 1.36 18.45 -1.88
C SER A 80 2.66 18.34 -1.10
N ILE A 81 3.24 17.15 -1.11
CA ILE A 81 4.55 16.90 -0.51
C ILE A 81 5.47 16.22 -1.52
N ARG A 82 6.76 16.31 -1.27
CA ARG A 82 7.77 15.65 -2.08
C ARG A 82 8.54 14.70 -1.18
N ASP A 83 8.70 13.44 -1.62
CA ASP A 83 9.35 12.44 -0.80
C ASP A 83 10.04 11.40 -1.66
N ASN A 84 10.87 10.58 -1.02
CA ASN A 84 11.53 9.45 -1.66
C ASN A 84 10.68 8.21 -1.47
N PHE A 85 10.31 7.59 -2.58
CA PHE A 85 9.48 6.39 -2.59
C PHE A 85 10.30 5.19 -3.04
N ARG A 86 9.94 4.01 -2.52
CA ARG A 86 10.57 2.74 -2.90
C ARG A 86 10.23 2.40 -4.33
N THR A 87 11.18 1.80 -5.05
CA THR A 87 10.94 1.27 -6.39
C THR A 87 11.16 -0.23 -6.40
N TYR A 88 10.41 -0.92 -7.25
CA TYR A 88 10.46 -2.38 -7.38
C TYR A 88 10.57 -2.74 -8.85
N SER A 89 11.07 -3.94 -9.14
CA SER A 89 11.32 -4.39 -10.51
C SER A 89 10.09 -5.01 -11.19
N SER A 90 9.07 -5.36 -10.41
CA SER A 90 7.86 -5.99 -10.93
C SER A 90 6.69 -5.79 -9.97
N MET A 91 5.47 -6.07 -10.43
CA MET A 91 4.30 -6.05 -9.55
C MET A 91 4.46 -7.06 -8.42
N GLU A 92 4.97 -8.24 -8.70
CA GLU A 92 5.18 -9.26 -7.66
C GLU A 92 6.08 -8.73 -6.55
N GLU A 93 7.22 -8.13 -6.90
CA GLU A 93 8.13 -7.54 -5.91
C GLU A 93 7.49 -6.38 -5.16
N GLY A 94 6.67 -5.57 -5.83
CA GLY A 94 5.96 -4.46 -5.19
C GLY A 94 4.93 -4.92 -4.18
N VAL A 95 4.16 -5.95 -4.48
CA VAL A 95 3.17 -6.51 -3.55
C VAL A 95 3.88 -7.21 -2.39
N LYS A 96 4.90 -7.99 -2.67
CA LYS A 96 5.72 -8.62 -1.62
C LYS A 96 6.32 -7.54 -0.71
N GLY A 97 6.78 -6.44 -1.29
CA GLY A 97 7.34 -5.30 -0.56
C GLY A 97 6.37 -4.71 0.44
N TYR A 98 5.07 -4.67 0.13
CA TYR A 98 4.05 -4.25 1.08
C TYR A 98 4.04 -5.16 2.31
N PHE A 99 4.02 -6.48 2.10
CA PHE A 99 4.00 -7.42 3.24
C PHE A 99 5.27 -7.35 4.07
N GLU A 100 6.40 -7.13 3.44
CA GLU A 100 7.67 -6.91 4.17
C GLU A 100 7.62 -5.61 4.98
N PHE A 101 7.07 -4.54 4.41
CA PHE A 101 6.95 -3.24 5.08
C PHE A 101 6.11 -3.33 6.35
N ILE A 102 4.99 -4.05 6.32
CA ILE A 102 4.10 -4.15 7.47
C ILE A 102 4.60 -5.11 8.56
N GLN A 103 5.81 -5.66 8.39
CA GLN A 103 6.47 -6.39 9.48
C GLN A 103 7.08 -5.44 10.53
N LEU A 104 7.12 -4.14 10.25
CA LEU A 104 7.55 -3.15 11.24
C LEU A 104 6.70 -3.26 12.50
N SER A 105 7.33 -2.98 13.66
CA SER A 105 6.67 -3.19 14.96
C SER A 105 5.32 -2.51 15.10
N ARG A 106 5.16 -1.31 14.53
CA ARG A 106 3.88 -0.59 14.63
C ARG A 106 2.72 -1.26 13.90
N TYR A 107 3.00 -2.19 12.99
CA TYR A 107 1.97 -2.89 12.22
C TYR A 107 1.72 -4.33 12.70
N GLN A 108 2.33 -4.74 13.82
CA GLN A 108 2.15 -6.11 14.32
C GLN A 108 0.71 -6.41 14.74
N ASN A 109 -0.07 -5.38 15.06
CA ASN A 109 -1.49 -5.54 15.41
C ASN A 109 -2.38 -5.91 14.22
N LEU A 110 -1.85 -5.91 13.00
CA LEU A 110 -2.60 -6.35 11.82
C LEU A 110 -2.71 -7.87 11.73
N LYS A 111 -1.76 -8.59 12.31
CA LYS A 111 -1.74 -10.05 12.24
C LYS A 111 -2.94 -10.64 12.98
N GLY A 112 -3.60 -11.59 12.33
CA GLY A 112 -4.75 -12.27 12.92
C GLY A 112 -6.08 -11.56 12.78
N ILE A 113 -6.12 -10.34 12.23
CA ILE A 113 -7.37 -9.65 11.95
C ILE A 113 -8.08 -10.34 10.80
N THR A 114 -9.37 -10.67 10.98
CA THR A 114 -10.18 -11.34 9.96
C THR A 114 -11.24 -10.42 9.34
N ASP A 115 -11.57 -9.31 10.02
CA ASP A 115 -12.56 -8.35 9.53
C ASP A 115 -11.88 -7.31 8.63
N PRO A 116 -12.27 -7.21 7.35
CA PRO A 116 -11.65 -6.26 6.42
C PRO A 116 -11.74 -4.80 6.88
N ARG A 117 -12.88 -4.39 7.43
CA ARG A 117 -13.05 -3.02 7.90
C ARG A 117 -12.10 -2.73 9.07
N LYS A 118 -12.02 -3.66 10.01
CA LYS A 118 -11.12 -3.52 11.16
C LYS A 118 -9.67 -3.42 10.71
N TYR A 119 -9.29 -4.18 9.70
CA TYR A 119 -7.95 -4.12 9.13
C TYR A 119 -7.65 -2.71 8.60
N MET A 120 -8.57 -2.14 7.81
CA MET A 120 -8.39 -0.80 7.24
C MET A 120 -8.33 0.28 8.32
N GLU A 121 -9.19 0.19 9.33
CA GLU A 121 -9.17 1.13 10.44
C GLU A 121 -7.84 1.05 11.21
N THR A 122 -7.40 -0.16 11.49
CA THR A 122 -6.17 -0.40 12.25
C THR A 122 -4.94 0.10 11.52
N ILE A 123 -4.79 -0.23 10.25
CA ILE A 123 -3.60 0.19 9.50
C ILE A 123 -3.56 1.71 9.32
N ARG A 124 -4.72 2.35 9.19
CA ARG A 124 -4.80 3.81 9.13
C ARG A 124 -4.40 4.43 10.47
N GLU A 125 -4.90 3.89 11.57
CA GLU A 125 -4.53 4.35 12.92
C GLU A 125 -3.05 4.15 13.18
N ASP A 126 -2.44 3.12 12.60
CA ASP A 126 -1.01 2.86 12.69
C ASP A 126 -0.18 3.87 11.89
N GLY A 127 -0.83 4.73 11.10
CA GLY A 127 -0.15 5.79 10.37
C GLY A 127 0.27 5.45 8.95
N PHE A 128 -0.26 4.36 8.37
CA PHE A 128 0.09 3.96 6.99
C PHE A 128 -0.39 4.99 5.97
N ALA A 129 -1.60 5.52 6.17
CA ALA A 129 -2.20 6.48 5.25
C ALA A 129 -2.92 7.59 6.00
N THR A 130 -3.01 8.76 5.37
CA THR A 130 -3.67 9.94 5.94
C THR A 130 -5.09 10.13 5.42
N SER A 131 -5.47 9.46 4.32
CA SER A 131 -6.77 9.67 3.67
C SER A 131 -7.92 9.15 4.50
N SER A 132 -8.96 9.99 4.69
CA SER A 132 -10.21 9.59 5.34
C SER A 132 -10.97 8.56 4.52
N ASP A 133 -10.70 8.44 3.23
CA ASP A 133 -11.38 7.50 2.33
C ASP A 133 -11.04 6.04 2.61
N TYR A 134 -9.95 5.77 3.34
CA TYR A 134 -9.56 4.40 3.69
C TYR A 134 -10.67 3.62 4.39
N VAL A 135 -11.42 4.28 5.26
CA VAL A 135 -12.49 3.61 6.01
C VAL A 135 -13.84 3.70 5.31
N LYS A 136 -14.06 4.76 4.54
CA LYS A 136 -15.34 4.97 3.84
C LYS A 136 -15.54 4.01 2.67
N ASN A 137 -14.48 3.57 2.05
CA ASN A 137 -14.50 2.67 0.89
C ASN A 137 -14.19 1.24 1.29
#